data_ac86dccc9c823b304e2ce9bc6406e511
#
_entry.id   ac86dccc9c823b304e2ce9bc6406e511
#
_cell.length_a   1.000
_cell.length_b   1.000
_cell.length_c   1.000
_cell.angle_alpha   90.00
_cell.angle_beta   90.00
_cell.angle_gamma   90.00
#
_symmetry.space_group_name_H-M   'P 1'
#
loop_
_entity.id
_entity.type
_entity.pdbx_description
1 polymer ?
#
loop_
_entity_poly.entity_id
_entity_poly.type
_entity_poly.pdbx_seq_one_letter_code
_entity_poly.pdbx_strand_id
1 'polypeptide(L)'
;MSFANNVYNTLNGVPQTAWTPELTFGGSNAGITYSSRGGNYMRIGNVVFWNFQFILTSKGTATGIAEVGGFPIAAVNGSSNGVVNLQNALILDTNFTWASVEMTALSTTHRLRQTGGAAGTDTTDIDDTNFANNTFINASGIYFV
;
A
#
# COMPACT_ATOMS: atom_id res chain seq x y z
N MET A 1 27.97 11.27 -27.68
CA MET A 1 26.62 11.16 -27.08
C MET A 1 26.53 12.14 -25.91
N SER A 2 25.53 13.01 -25.86
CA SER A 2 25.44 13.97 -24.75
C SER A 2 24.96 13.29 -23.47
N PHE A 3 25.34 13.81 -22.30
CA PHE A 3 24.90 13.35 -21.00
C PHE A 3 23.37 13.28 -20.88
N ALA A 4 22.67 14.27 -21.45
CA ALA A 4 21.21 14.31 -21.45
C ALA A 4 20.57 13.14 -22.20
N ASN A 5 21.14 12.70 -23.33
CA ASN A 5 20.63 11.54 -24.07
C ASN A 5 20.84 10.25 -23.31
N ASN A 6 21.94 10.11 -22.55
CA ASN A 6 22.17 8.93 -21.72
C ASN A 6 21.15 8.85 -20.59
N VAL A 7 20.87 9.96 -19.89
CA VAL A 7 19.86 10.01 -18.83
C VAL A 7 18.47 9.71 -19.39
N TYR A 8 18.10 10.31 -20.51
CA TYR A 8 16.80 10.05 -21.17
C TYR A 8 16.61 8.58 -21.53
N ASN A 9 17.63 7.97 -22.15
CA ASN A 9 17.57 6.57 -22.53
C ASN A 9 17.53 5.63 -21.30
N THR A 10 18.22 5.99 -20.22
CA THR A 10 18.19 5.21 -18.98
C THR A 10 16.81 5.26 -18.33
N LEU A 11 16.17 6.41 -18.28
CA LEU A 11 14.83 6.56 -17.69
C LEU A 11 13.74 5.89 -18.54
N ASN A 12 13.83 5.98 -19.85
CA ASN A 12 12.89 5.29 -20.76
C ASN A 12 13.09 3.77 -20.79
N GLY A 13 14.26 3.28 -20.39
CA GLY A 13 14.58 1.86 -20.33
C GLY A 13 14.29 1.17 -19.01
N VAL A 14 13.81 1.90 -17.97
CA VAL A 14 13.46 1.26 -16.69
C VAL A 14 12.13 0.54 -16.83
N PRO A 15 12.11 -0.80 -16.77
CA PRO A 15 10.87 -1.55 -16.95
C PRO A 15 9.96 -1.38 -15.74
N GLN A 16 8.69 -1.16 -16.04
CA GLN A 16 7.63 -1.31 -15.04
C GLN A 16 7.29 -2.79 -14.91
N THR A 17 7.32 -3.29 -13.69
CA THR A 17 7.06 -4.71 -13.40
C THR A 17 5.76 -4.86 -12.63
N ALA A 18 4.90 -5.76 -13.08
CA ALA A 18 3.66 -6.09 -12.39
C ALA A 18 3.93 -6.91 -11.13
N TRP A 19 3.09 -6.70 -10.10
CA TRP A 19 3.07 -7.50 -8.88
C TRP A 19 1.64 -7.67 -8.37
N THR A 20 1.44 -8.58 -7.43
CA THR A 20 0.11 -8.88 -6.90
C THR A 20 0.06 -8.51 -5.42
N PRO A 21 -0.67 -7.45 -5.04
CA PRO A 21 -0.87 -7.09 -3.64
C PRO A 21 -1.75 -8.11 -2.92
N GLU A 22 -1.50 -8.35 -1.64
CA GLU A 22 -2.29 -9.23 -0.79
C GLU A 22 -2.69 -8.50 0.49
N LEU A 23 -3.99 -8.42 0.77
CA LEU A 23 -4.51 -7.88 2.03
C LEU A 23 -4.54 -9.00 3.07
N THR A 24 -4.09 -8.68 4.27
CA THR A 24 -4.22 -9.54 5.44
C THR A 24 -4.78 -8.75 6.62
N PHE A 25 -5.41 -9.45 7.56
CA PHE A 25 -5.82 -8.92 8.85
C PHE A 25 -5.17 -9.77 9.95
N GLY A 26 -4.32 -9.13 10.78
CA GLY A 26 -3.53 -9.84 11.77
C GLY A 26 -2.64 -10.94 11.17
N GLY A 27 -2.13 -10.74 9.95
CA GLY A 27 -1.31 -11.71 9.24
C GLY A 27 -2.08 -12.85 8.55
N SER A 28 -3.43 -12.84 8.57
CA SER A 28 -4.29 -13.86 7.93
C SER A 28 -5.09 -13.27 6.78
N ASN A 29 -5.26 -14.05 5.71
CA ASN A 29 -6.12 -13.71 4.56
C ASN A 29 -7.37 -14.61 4.48
N ALA A 30 -7.76 -15.25 5.58
CA ALA A 30 -8.83 -16.24 5.61
C ALA A 30 -10.17 -15.69 5.07
N GLY A 31 -10.61 -16.25 3.96
CA GLY A 31 -11.86 -15.90 3.28
C GLY A 31 -11.85 -14.57 2.52
N ILE A 32 -10.70 -13.87 2.44
CA ILE A 32 -10.57 -12.67 1.62
C ILE A 32 -10.60 -13.08 0.14
N THR A 33 -11.48 -12.45 -0.61
CA THR A 33 -11.56 -12.64 -2.07
C THR A 33 -11.65 -11.31 -2.79
N TYR A 34 -11.17 -11.29 -4.03
CA TYR A 34 -11.05 -10.07 -4.83
C TYR A 34 -11.83 -10.20 -6.14
N SER A 35 -12.50 -9.14 -6.55
CA SER A 35 -12.98 -9.00 -7.93
C SER A 35 -11.88 -8.49 -8.85
N SER A 36 -10.94 -7.70 -8.31
CA SER A 36 -9.74 -7.22 -9.03
C SER A 36 -8.62 -6.95 -8.04
N ARG A 37 -7.39 -7.25 -8.41
CA ARG A 37 -6.18 -6.82 -7.71
C ARG A 37 -4.99 -6.79 -8.65
N GLY A 38 -4.10 -5.84 -8.45
CA GLY A 38 -2.87 -5.71 -9.21
C GLY A 38 -2.09 -4.48 -8.81
N GLY A 39 -0.83 -4.47 -9.14
CA GLY A 39 0.06 -3.36 -8.90
C GLY A 39 1.22 -3.36 -9.88
N ASN A 40 1.94 -2.27 -9.90
CA ASN A 40 3.17 -2.12 -10.66
C ASN A 40 4.23 -1.46 -9.79
N TYR A 41 5.48 -1.78 -10.07
CA TYR A 41 6.61 -1.10 -9.46
C TYR A 41 7.71 -0.84 -10.49
N MET A 42 8.55 0.10 -10.16
CA MET A 42 9.75 0.45 -10.90
C MET A 42 10.85 0.79 -9.90
N ARG A 43 12.05 0.24 -10.09
CA ARG A 43 13.20 0.55 -9.26
C ARG A 43 14.22 1.40 -10.02
N ILE A 44 14.64 2.50 -9.41
CA ILE A 44 15.73 3.34 -9.91
C ILE A 44 16.76 3.50 -8.77
N GLY A 45 17.91 2.85 -8.93
CA GLY A 45 18.91 2.82 -7.87
C GLY A 45 18.36 2.20 -6.57
N ASN A 46 18.33 2.97 -5.49
CA ASN A 46 17.81 2.56 -4.19
C ASN A 46 16.36 2.97 -3.95
N VAL A 47 15.68 3.54 -4.96
CA VAL A 47 14.29 4.01 -4.83
C VAL A 47 13.37 3.08 -5.59
N VAL A 48 12.30 2.64 -4.94
CA VAL A 48 11.21 1.90 -5.55
C VAL A 48 9.98 2.80 -5.60
N PHE A 49 9.48 3.01 -6.81
CA PHE A 49 8.18 3.62 -7.07
C PHE A 49 7.16 2.50 -7.20
N TRP A 50 6.02 2.61 -6.55
CA TRP A 50 5.01 1.58 -6.58
C TRP A 50 3.60 2.14 -6.62
N ASN A 51 2.70 1.35 -7.18
CA ASN A 51 1.27 1.53 -7.03
C ASN A 51 0.58 0.17 -6.91
N PHE A 52 -0.59 0.16 -6.32
CA PHE A 52 -1.49 -0.99 -6.39
C PHE A 52 -2.94 -0.57 -6.27
N GLN A 53 -3.82 -1.48 -6.66
CA GLN A 53 -5.24 -1.41 -6.38
C GLN A 53 -5.79 -2.79 -6.09
N PHE A 54 -6.86 -2.85 -5.30
CA PHE A 54 -7.71 -4.03 -5.22
C PHE A 54 -9.14 -3.66 -4.83
N ILE A 55 -10.06 -4.53 -5.25
CA ILE A 55 -11.49 -4.47 -4.92
C ILE A 55 -11.85 -5.80 -4.29
N LEU A 56 -12.37 -5.77 -3.07
CA LEU A 56 -12.81 -6.96 -2.38
C LEU A 56 -14.16 -7.44 -2.93
N THR A 57 -14.32 -8.75 -3.13
CA THR A 57 -15.63 -9.41 -3.24
C THR A 57 -16.10 -9.81 -1.83
N SER A 58 -15.15 -10.27 -1.00
CA SER A 58 -15.39 -10.58 0.41
C SER A 58 -14.20 -10.09 1.25
N LYS A 59 -14.49 -9.47 2.40
CA LYS A 59 -13.47 -9.15 3.40
C LYS A 59 -13.00 -10.36 4.20
N GLY A 60 -13.68 -11.49 4.06
CA GLY A 60 -13.36 -12.70 4.81
C GLY A 60 -13.75 -12.65 6.28
N THR A 61 -13.11 -13.53 7.04
CA THR A 61 -13.34 -13.72 8.49
C THR A 61 -12.10 -13.45 9.32
N ALA A 62 -10.96 -13.15 8.69
CA ALA A 62 -9.75 -12.76 9.41
C ALA A 62 -9.97 -11.44 10.16
N THR A 63 -9.30 -11.30 11.29
CA THR A 63 -9.40 -10.13 12.18
C THR A 63 -8.03 -9.59 12.54
N GLY A 64 -7.97 -8.30 12.88
CA GLY A 64 -6.78 -7.61 13.34
C GLY A 64 -6.31 -6.53 12.38
N ILE A 65 -5.08 -6.07 12.58
CA ILE A 65 -4.48 -4.96 11.82
C ILE A 65 -4.43 -5.30 10.33
N ALA A 66 -4.85 -4.34 9.51
CA ALA A 66 -4.80 -4.44 8.05
C ALA A 66 -3.38 -4.20 7.53
N GLU A 67 -2.87 -5.18 6.79
CA GLU A 67 -1.55 -5.12 6.18
C GLU A 67 -1.67 -5.47 4.69
N VAL A 68 -0.82 -4.85 3.88
CA VAL A 68 -0.67 -5.20 2.46
C VAL A 68 0.69 -5.85 2.26
N GLY A 69 0.66 -7.09 1.81
CA GLY A 69 1.84 -7.89 1.49
C GLY A 69 2.08 -8.04 0.00
N GLY A 70 3.14 -8.80 -0.31
CA GLY A 70 3.54 -9.09 -1.68
C GLY A 70 4.39 -8.01 -2.33
N PHE A 71 4.84 -7.00 -1.58
CA PHE A 71 5.78 -6.02 -2.12
C PHE A 71 7.04 -6.71 -2.63
N PRO A 72 7.50 -6.34 -3.83
CA PRO A 72 8.54 -7.12 -4.54
C PRO A 72 9.92 -7.07 -3.90
N ILE A 73 10.21 -6.01 -3.15
CA ILE A 73 11.52 -5.77 -2.54
C ILE A 73 11.26 -5.25 -1.13
N ALA A 74 12.01 -5.77 -0.14
CA ALA A 74 11.88 -5.31 1.23
C ALA A 74 12.38 -3.86 1.40
N ALA A 75 11.67 -3.05 2.15
CA ALA A 75 12.08 -1.70 2.48
C ALA A 75 13.26 -1.72 3.48
N VAL A 76 14.28 -0.89 3.27
CA VAL A 76 15.42 -0.79 4.20
C VAL A 76 15.00 -0.11 5.50
N ASN A 77 14.19 0.94 5.42
CA ASN A 77 13.74 1.73 6.56
C ASN A 77 12.23 1.87 6.59
N GLY A 78 11.63 1.88 7.79
CA GLY A 78 10.21 2.10 8.01
C GLY A 78 9.73 3.55 7.88
N SER A 79 10.50 4.44 7.22
CA SER A 79 10.23 5.88 7.20
C SER A 79 9.60 6.39 5.90
N SER A 80 9.23 5.53 4.98
CA SER A 80 8.58 5.92 3.73
C SER A 80 7.09 5.59 3.80
N ASN A 81 6.24 6.54 3.47
CA ASN A 81 4.80 6.39 3.48
C ASN A 81 4.24 6.55 2.07
N GLY A 82 3.29 5.72 1.71
CA GLY A 82 2.48 5.87 0.50
C GLY A 82 1.12 6.46 0.83
N VAL A 83 0.55 7.19 -0.10
CA VAL A 83 -0.82 7.71 0.00
C VAL A 83 -1.80 6.61 -0.40
N VAL A 84 -2.84 6.44 0.40
CA VAL A 84 -3.93 5.47 0.16
C VAL A 84 -5.24 6.22 -0.08
N ASN A 85 -5.95 5.83 -1.12
CA ASN A 85 -7.33 6.21 -1.33
C ASN A 85 -8.22 5.01 -1.01
N LEU A 86 -9.12 5.18 -0.05
CA LEU A 86 -10.09 4.18 0.39
C LEU A 86 -11.48 4.56 -0.10
N GLN A 87 -12.16 3.64 -0.78
CA GLN A 87 -13.57 3.78 -1.15
C GLN A 87 -14.37 2.61 -0.61
N ASN A 88 -15.60 2.86 -0.18
CA ASN A 88 -16.48 1.86 0.44
C ASN A 88 -15.88 1.23 1.71
N ALA A 89 -14.97 1.91 2.39
CA ALA A 89 -14.52 1.52 3.72
C ALA A 89 -15.57 1.89 4.76
N LEU A 90 -15.80 1.01 5.72
CA LEU A 90 -16.65 1.30 6.87
C LEU A 90 -15.87 2.15 7.87
N ILE A 91 -16.50 3.16 8.41
CA ILE A 91 -16.08 3.97 9.56
C ILE A 91 -14.55 4.05 9.77
N LEU A 92 -13.92 4.96 9.06
CA LEU A 92 -12.67 5.55 9.52
C LEU A 92 -12.99 6.47 10.71
N ASP A 93 -12.02 6.76 11.56
CA ASP A 93 -12.21 7.62 12.74
C ASP A 93 -13.00 8.90 12.37
N THR A 94 -13.83 9.39 13.30
CA THR A 94 -14.71 10.56 13.10
C THR A 94 -13.98 11.83 12.67
N ASN A 95 -12.68 11.92 12.92
CA ASN A 95 -11.82 13.03 12.50
C ASN A 95 -10.74 12.57 11.50
N PHE A 96 -11.04 11.57 10.69
CA PHE A 96 -10.16 11.05 9.66
C PHE A 96 -9.66 12.15 8.71
N THR A 97 -8.36 12.22 8.50
CA THR A 97 -7.72 13.16 7.59
C THR A 97 -7.18 12.46 6.35
N TRP A 98 -6.42 11.40 6.53
CA TRP A 98 -5.88 10.60 5.43
C TRP A 98 -5.55 9.16 5.85
N ALA A 99 -5.44 8.27 4.86
CA ALA A 99 -4.88 6.94 5.02
C ALA A 99 -3.51 6.85 4.35
N SER A 100 -2.64 6.01 4.89
CA SER A 100 -1.29 5.77 4.38
C SER A 100 -0.90 4.30 4.45
N VAL A 101 0.07 3.92 3.61
CA VAL A 101 0.83 2.67 3.79
C VAL A 101 2.10 3.03 4.53
N GLU A 102 2.25 2.53 5.76
CA GLU A 102 3.47 2.67 6.53
C GLU A 102 4.43 1.52 6.21
N MET A 103 5.58 1.86 5.64
CA MET A 103 6.60 0.88 5.29
C MET A 103 7.24 0.29 6.54
N THR A 104 7.09 -1.01 6.74
CA THR A 104 7.76 -1.76 7.79
C THR A 104 9.19 -2.08 7.34
N ALA A 105 10.18 -1.72 8.15
CA ALA A 105 11.58 -1.97 7.85
C ALA A 105 11.86 -3.47 7.65
N LEU A 106 12.70 -3.79 6.68
CA LEU A 106 13.13 -5.14 6.33
C LEU A 106 11.96 -6.11 6.02
N SER A 107 10.82 -5.56 5.57
CA SER A 107 9.61 -6.31 5.28
C SER A 107 9.12 -6.08 3.86
N THR A 108 8.39 -7.05 3.33
CA THR A 108 7.58 -6.96 2.11
C THR A 108 6.08 -6.89 2.43
N THR A 109 5.74 -6.71 3.72
CA THR A 109 4.37 -6.50 4.22
C THR A 109 4.34 -5.22 5.03
N HIS A 110 3.38 -4.37 4.76
CA HIS A 110 3.30 -3.01 5.28
C HIS A 110 1.91 -2.71 5.81
N ARG A 111 1.84 -1.91 6.87
CA ARG A 111 0.59 -1.59 7.55
C ARG A 111 -0.21 -0.52 6.84
N LEU A 112 -1.52 -0.65 6.88
CA LEU A 112 -2.44 0.42 6.55
C LEU A 112 -2.72 1.24 7.81
N ARG A 113 -2.50 2.55 7.71
CA ARG A 113 -2.66 3.49 8.82
C ARG A 113 -3.65 4.59 8.44
N GLN A 114 -4.32 5.13 9.44
CA GLN A 114 -5.12 6.35 9.32
C GLN A 114 -4.59 7.40 10.27
N THR A 115 -4.67 8.64 9.84
CA THR A 115 -4.38 9.80 10.67
C THR A 115 -5.66 10.58 10.88
N GLY A 116 -5.97 10.87 12.14
CA GLY A 116 -7.20 11.54 12.54
C GLY A 116 -7.06 12.16 13.93
N GLY A 117 -8.16 12.32 14.64
CA GLY A 117 -8.23 12.94 15.96
C GLY A 117 -8.48 14.43 15.91
N ALA A 118 -8.86 15.01 17.05
CA ALA A 118 -9.26 16.42 17.18
C ALA A 118 -8.15 17.41 16.79
N ALA A 119 -6.89 16.98 16.82
CA ALA A 119 -5.71 17.76 16.43
C ALA A 119 -5.05 17.26 15.14
N GLY A 120 -5.58 16.21 14.50
CA GLY A 120 -4.99 15.58 13.31
C GLY A 120 -3.60 14.96 13.56
N THR A 121 -3.30 14.64 14.81
CA THR A 121 -1.95 14.18 15.24
C THR A 121 -1.89 12.69 15.56
N ASP A 122 -3.04 12.04 15.77
CA ASP A 122 -3.07 10.64 16.14
C ASP A 122 -3.04 9.76 14.90
N THR A 123 -2.08 8.87 14.85
CA THR A 123 -1.97 7.85 13.80
C THR A 123 -2.30 6.50 14.41
N THR A 124 -3.35 5.85 13.88
CA THR A 124 -3.83 4.55 14.33
C THR A 124 -3.77 3.52 13.20
N ASP A 125 -3.70 2.25 13.55
CA ASP A 125 -3.80 1.19 12.57
C ASP A 125 -5.23 1.11 12.02
N ILE A 126 -5.35 0.85 10.73
CA ILE A 126 -6.60 0.41 10.11
C ILE A 126 -6.72 -1.10 10.37
N ASP A 127 -7.90 -1.59 10.72
CA ASP A 127 -8.14 -3.00 11.00
C ASP A 127 -9.34 -3.56 10.21
N ASP A 128 -9.65 -4.82 10.42
CA ASP A 128 -10.72 -5.52 9.71
C ASP A 128 -12.11 -4.88 9.87
N THR A 129 -12.34 -4.13 10.94
CA THR A 129 -13.62 -3.46 11.19
C THR A 129 -13.84 -2.26 10.26
N ASN A 130 -12.77 -1.73 9.68
CA ASN A 130 -12.81 -0.65 8.69
C ASN A 130 -13.13 -1.13 7.27
N PHE A 131 -13.22 -2.46 7.05
CA PHE A 131 -13.46 -3.05 5.73
C PHE A 131 -14.86 -3.64 5.61
N ALA A 132 -15.37 -3.55 4.40
CA ALA A 132 -16.60 -4.22 3.97
C ALA A 132 -16.34 -5.02 2.70
N ASN A 133 -17.30 -5.86 2.33
CA ASN A 133 -17.38 -6.37 0.96
C ASN A 133 -17.48 -5.17 0.01
N ASN A 134 -16.83 -5.27 -1.14
CA ASN A 134 -16.68 -4.18 -2.13
C ASN A 134 -15.79 -3.00 -1.69
N THR A 135 -15.05 -3.08 -0.59
CA THR A 135 -14.02 -2.08 -0.29
C THR A 135 -13.01 -2.01 -1.44
N PHE A 136 -12.79 -0.79 -1.92
CA PHE A 136 -11.79 -0.48 -2.93
C PHE A 136 -10.64 0.28 -2.31
N ILE A 137 -9.43 -0.19 -2.56
CA ILE A 137 -8.18 0.50 -2.19
C ILE A 137 -7.37 0.77 -3.43
N ASN A 138 -6.87 1.99 -3.52
CA ASN A 138 -5.86 2.43 -4.47
C ASN A 138 -4.77 3.15 -3.70
N ALA A 139 -3.53 2.77 -3.93
CA ALA A 139 -2.38 3.35 -3.24
C ALA A 139 -1.18 3.51 -4.16
N SER A 140 -0.36 4.50 -3.87
CA SER A 140 0.91 4.72 -4.55
C SER A 140 1.91 5.39 -3.62
N GLY A 141 3.18 5.19 -3.89
CA GLY A 141 4.23 5.80 -3.10
C GLY A 141 5.63 5.44 -3.57
N ILE A 142 6.57 5.78 -2.71
CA ILE A 142 7.99 5.45 -2.88
C ILE A 142 8.54 4.88 -1.58
N TYR A 143 9.54 4.02 -1.68
CA TYR A 143 10.36 3.61 -0.54
C TYR A 143 11.79 3.30 -0.97
N PHE A 144 12.67 3.20 0.01
CA PHE A 144 14.09 2.93 -0.19
C PHE A 144 14.42 1.45 0.10
N VAL A 145 15.36 0.91 -0.71
CA VAL A 145 15.83 -0.48 -0.65
C VAL A 145 17.35 -0.54 -0.60
#